data_7bc8d3c961712d8d415baabee2708d66
#
_entry.id   7bc8d3c961712d8d415baabee2708d66
#
_cell.length_a   1.000
_cell.length_b   1.000
_cell.length_c   1.000
_cell.angle_alpha   90.00
_cell.angle_beta   90.00
_cell.angle_gamma   90.00
#
_symmetry.space_group_name_H-M   'P 1'
#
loop_
_entity.id
_entity.type
_entity.pdbx_description
1 polymer ?
#
loop_
_entity_poly.entity_id
_entity_poly.type
_entity_poly.pdbx_seq_one_letter_code
_entity_poly.pdbx_strand_id
1 'polypeptide(L)'
;MACLRSRFCKLKGTPIYNDLQNPISAESTAAEREAIAQLAHEHDLWVLSDEAYFETRYEGVSSSITSLPGMLERTVILYTFSKKFAMTGSRLGCAVAPVEIAKVLSTLNTNDESCTTHYVQWAGIEALRGTQEPVRQMLEVLRERRDAACEVVNSIPGMNVAVPHSTFYLFPDVTEAMDRMGYTAVGDFAAVALHQTGVSFCTREHFGRRQPGEERQYIRLAYSGIEVADIREGLGRLNEWISAA
;
A
#
# COMPACT_ATOMS: atom_id res chain seq x y z
N MET A 1 10.19 19.18 1.68
CA MET A 1 9.26 20.30 1.95
C MET A 1 8.98 21.18 0.74
N ALA A 2 9.96 21.80 0.06
CA ALA A 2 9.72 22.64 -1.12
C ALA A 2 8.98 21.92 -2.27
N CYS A 3 9.25 20.64 -2.50
CA CYS A 3 8.61 19.84 -3.54
C CYS A 3 7.12 19.56 -3.23
N LEU A 4 6.74 19.32 -1.97
CA LEU A 4 5.35 19.18 -1.56
C LEU A 4 4.57 20.47 -1.77
N ARG A 5 5.07 21.62 -1.30
CA ARG A 5 4.41 22.92 -1.49
C ARG A 5 4.16 23.26 -2.96
N SER A 6 5.10 22.99 -3.86
CA SER A 6 4.94 23.29 -5.29
C SER A 6 3.88 22.42 -5.98
N ARG A 7 3.64 21.21 -5.51
CA ARG A 7 2.61 20.31 -6.04
C ARG A 7 1.22 20.69 -5.54
N PHE A 8 1.06 21.01 -4.26
CA PHE A 8 -0.24 21.39 -3.68
C PHE A 8 -0.76 22.73 -4.20
N CYS A 9 0.09 23.72 -4.42
CA CYS A 9 -0.34 25.03 -4.98
C CYS A 9 -0.94 24.93 -6.40
N LYS A 10 -0.75 23.82 -7.11
CA LYS A 10 -1.34 23.57 -8.44
C LYS A 10 -2.61 22.74 -8.41
N LEU A 11 -2.97 22.16 -7.26
CA LEU A 11 -4.14 21.32 -7.11
C LEU A 11 -5.35 22.18 -6.71
N LYS A 12 -6.23 22.44 -7.66
CA LYS A 12 -7.61 22.85 -7.34
C LYS A 12 -8.41 21.55 -7.09
N GLY A 13 -8.48 21.10 -5.85
CA GLY A 13 -9.24 19.89 -5.53
C GLY A 13 -8.85 19.25 -4.21
N THR A 14 -9.50 18.15 -3.90
CA THR A 14 -9.26 17.33 -2.72
C THR A 14 -8.03 16.46 -2.92
N PRO A 15 -6.92 16.64 -2.18
CA PRO A 15 -5.78 15.74 -2.25
C PRO A 15 -6.13 14.37 -1.68
N ILE A 16 -5.64 13.32 -2.33
CA ILE A 16 -5.65 11.97 -1.79
C ILE A 16 -4.35 11.80 -1.01
N TYR A 17 -4.48 11.54 0.29
CA TYR A 17 -3.40 11.17 1.18
C TYR A 17 -3.45 9.67 1.41
N ASN A 18 -2.42 8.95 0.99
CA ASN A 18 -2.32 7.51 1.13
C ASN A 18 -1.01 7.20 1.84
N ASP A 19 -1.10 6.89 3.13
CA ASP A 19 0.02 6.49 3.97
C ASP A 19 0.03 4.98 4.13
N LEU A 20 1.21 4.38 4.38
CA LEU A 20 1.37 2.92 4.42
C LEU A 20 0.81 2.27 3.15
N GLN A 21 1.21 2.75 2.02
CA GLN A 21 0.51 2.55 0.76
C GLN A 21 0.98 1.33 -0.05
N ASN A 22 0.12 0.89 -0.94
CA ASN A 22 0.44 0.03 -2.06
C ASN A 22 0.87 0.92 -3.27
N PRO A 23 2.08 0.76 -3.87
CA PRO A 23 2.96 -0.43 -3.77
C PRO A 23 4.14 -0.29 -2.81
N ILE A 24 4.53 0.92 -2.41
CA ILE A 24 5.85 1.20 -1.84
C ILE A 24 5.93 0.99 -0.33
N SER A 25 4.81 0.79 0.35
CA SER A 25 4.74 0.60 1.82
C SER A 25 5.39 1.75 2.61
N ALA A 26 5.48 2.95 2.01
CA ALA A 26 6.07 4.11 2.64
C ALA A 26 5.15 4.68 3.71
N GLU A 27 5.77 5.26 4.74
CA GLU A 27 5.09 5.95 5.82
C GLU A 27 5.57 7.40 5.89
N SER A 28 4.62 8.31 6.12
CA SER A 28 4.93 9.71 6.35
C SER A 28 5.48 9.91 7.75
N THR A 29 6.52 10.71 7.87
CA THR A 29 7.01 11.20 9.17
C THR A 29 5.99 12.15 9.81
N ALA A 30 6.11 12.37 11.12
CA ALA A 30 5.27 13.35 11.83
C ALA A 30 5.36 14.74 11.18
N ALA A 31 6.55 15.18 10.81
CA ALA A 31 6.78 16.48 10.18
C ALA A 31 6.15 16.58 8.77
N GLU A 32 6.13 15.50 8.01
CA GLU A 32 5.44 15.46 6.72
C GLU A 32 3.92 15.51 6.88
N ARG A 33 3.35 14.78 7.85
CA ARG A 33 1.92 14.85 8.17
C ARG A 33 1.51 16.27 8.61
N GLU A 34 2.31 16.90 9.49
CA GLU A 34 2.09 18.29 9.90
C GLU A 34 2.13 19.26 8.71
N ALA A 35 3.10 19.09 7.80
CA ALA A 35 3.20 19.91 6.59
C ALA A 35 1.99 19.73 5.66
N ILE A 36 1.46 18.51 5.52
CA ILE A 36 0.26 18.24 4.74
C ILE A 36 -0.96 18.90 5.40
N ALA A 37 -1.10 18.78 6.72
CA ALA A 37 -2.19 19.41 7.47
C ALA A 37 -2.14 20.94 7.35
N GLN A 38 -0.95 21.54 7.47
CA GLN A 38 -0.76 22.98 7.27
C GLN A 38 -1.21 23.43 5.86
N LEU A 39 -0.80 22.70 4.81
CA LEU A 39 -1.21 22.99 3.44
C LEU A 39 -2.72 22.86 3.24
N ALA A 40 -3.35 21.88 3.88
CA ALA A 40 -4.79 21.70 3.84
C ALA A 40 -5.53 22.88 4.50
N HIS A 41 -5.00 23.42 5.60
CA HIS A 41 -5.55 24.64 6.24
C HIS A 41 -5.30 25.90 5.42
N GLU A 42 -4.06 26.11 4.93
CA GLU A 42 -3.68 27.30 4.16
C GLU A 42 -4.50 27.45 2.87
N HIS A 43 -4.87 26.34 2.25
CA HIS A 43 -5.58 26.32 0.96
C HIS A 43 -7.04 25.87 1.07
N ASP A 44 -7.57 25.75 2.28
CA ASP A 44 -8.93 25.28 2.56
C ASP A 44 -9.29 23.99 1.80
N LEU A 45 -8.42 22.97 1.90
CA LEU A 45 -8.58 21.70 1.19
C LEU A 45 -9.27 20.66 2.07
N TRP A 46 -10.10 19.84 1.45
CA TRP A 46 -10.49 18.56 1.98
C TRP A 46 -9.39 17.54 1.79
N VAL A 47 -9.24 16.58 2.69
CA VAL A 47 -8.29 15.47 2.57
C VAL A 47 -9.05 14.16 2.48
N LEU A 48 -8.77 13.35 1.47
CA LEU A 48 -9.23 11.98 1.37
C LEU A 48 -8.09 11.07 1.85
N SER A 49 -8.21 10.52 3.06
CA SER A 49 -7.19 9.67 3.68
C SER A 49 -7.50 8.20 3.41
N ASP A 50 -6.70 7.56 2.58
CA ASP A 50 -6.79 6.11 2.35
C ASP A 50 -5.98 5.37 3.42
N GLU A 51 -6.70 4.82 4.39
CA GLU A 51 -6.14 4.10 5.54
C GLU A 51 -6.31 2.57 5.42
N ALA A 52 -6.31 2.05 4.18
CA ALA A 52 -6.53 0.63 3.93
C ALA A 52 -5.51 -0.29 4.63
N TYR A 53 -4.28 0.18 4.85
CA TYR A 53 -3.21 -0.58 5.50
C TYR A 53 -2.85 -0.04 6.88
N PHE A 54 -3.61 0.88 7.43
CA PHE A 54 -3.33 1.59 8.68
C PHE A 54 -2.99 0.66 9.85
N GLU A 55 -3.69 -0.46 9.96
CA GLU A 55 -3.48 -1.45 11.02
C GLU A 55 -2.78 -2.74 10.55
N THR A 56 -2.34 -2.80 9.27
CA THR A 56 -1.50 -3.89 8.74
C THR A 56 -0.04 -3.50 8.94
N ARG A 57 0.38 -3.41 10.20
CA ARG A 57 1.67 -2.88 10.62
C ARG A 57 2.42 -3.87 11.50
N TYR A 58 3.71 -4.00 11.27
CA TYR A 58 4.59 -4.94 11.97
C TYR A 58 5.30 -4.31 13.16
N GLU A 59 5.73 -3.05 13.02
CA GLU A 59 6.47 -2.29 14.03
C GLU A 59 5.86 -0.89 14.25
N GLY A 60 5.88 -0.41 15.50
CA GLY A 60 5.41 0.92 15.88
C GLY A 60 3.90 1.06 15.91
N VAL A 61 3.41 2.29 15.85
CA VAL A 61 1.99 2.65 15.93
C VAL A 61 1.65 3.58 14.78
N SER A 62 0.60 3.27 14.05
CA SER A 62 0.08 4.14 12.98
C SER A 62 -0.56 5.40 13.56
N SER A 63 -0.41 6.52 12.87
CA SER A 63 -0.98 7.80 13.25
C SER A 63 -1.76 8.40 12.09
N SER A 64 -3.08 8.50 12.24
CA SER A 64 -3.94 9.13 11.24
C SER A 64 -3.68 10.64 11.16
N ILE A 65 -3.82 11.22 9.97
CA ILE A 65 -3.78 12.67 9.79
C ILE A 65 -4.90 13.38 10.56
N THR A 66 -6.00 12.68 10.86
CA THR A 66 -7.12 13.21 11.64
C THR A 66 -6.79 13.45 13.12
N SER A 67 -5.64 12.91 13.61
CA SER A 67 -5.16 13.20 14.96
C SER A 67 -4.56 14.60 15.10
N LEU A 68 -4.28 15.29 14.00
CA LEU A 68 -3.77 16.65 14.00
C LEU A 68 -4.91 17.68 14.17
N PRO A 69 -4.64 18.81 14.83
CA PRO A 69 -5.66 19.83 15.08
C PRO A 69 -6.39 20.29 13.83
N GLY A 70 -7.71 20.33 13.84
CA GLY A 70 -8.56 20.80 12.75
C GLY A 70 -8.59 19.88 11.51
N MET A 71 -7.98 18.71 11.57
CA MET A 71 -7.99 17.78 10.43
C MET A 71 -9.18 16.82 10.44
N LEU A 72 -9.78 16.55 11.61
CA LEU A 72 -10.97 15.71 11.71
C LEU A 72 -12.17 16.33 10.95
N GLU A 73 -12.28 17.65 10.96
CA GLU A 73 -13.37 18.41 10.37
C GLU A 73 -13.25 18.55 8.83
N ARG A 74 -12.10 18.19 8.25
CA ARG A 74 -11.81 18.30 6.82
C ARG A 74 -11.27 17.05 6.17
N THR A 75 -11.34 15.92 6.86
CA THR A 75 -10.84 14.65 6.33
C THR A 75 -11.96 13.62 6.18
N VAL A 76 -11.92 12.91 5.07
CA VAL A 76 -12.69 11.69 4.85
C VAL A 76 -11.71 10.52 4.90
N ILE A 77 -11.83 9.66 5.90
CA ILE A 77 -11.06 8.42 6.00
C ILE A 77 -11.75 7.34 5.18
N LEU A 78 -11.01 6.67 4.32
CA LEU A 78 -11.43 5.44 3.66
C LEU A 78 -10.84 4.25 4.42
N TYR A 79 -11.72 3.42 4.97
CA TYR A 79 -11.36 2.24 5.73
C TYR A 79 -11.88 0.97 5.04
N THR A 80 -11.08 -0.08 5.05
CA THR A 80 -11.48 -1.39 4.51
C THR A 80 -11.25 -2.52 5.50
N PHE A 81 -12.17 -3.45 5.55
CA PHE A 81 -12.03 -4.70 6.30
C PHE A 81 -11.18 -5.74 5.57
N SER A 82 -10.91 -5.51 4.28
CA SER A 82 -10.22 -6.46 3.40
C SER A 82 -8.84 -6.85 3.86
N LYS A 83 -8.09 -5.93 4.52
CA LYS A 83 -6.66 -6.12 4.82
C LYS A 83 -6.48 -6.62 6.25
N LYS A 84 -6.77 -5.81 7.24
CA LYS A 84 -6.63 -6.14 8.66
C LYS A 84 -7.35 -7.44 9.04
N PHE A 85 -8.57 -7.65 8.52
CA PHE A 85 -9.42 -8.78 8.89
C PHE A 85 -9.45 -9.91 7.85
N ALA A 86 -8.57 -9.86 6.83
CA ALA A 86 -8.54 -10.83 5.73
C ALA A 86 -9.90 -11.02 5.03
N MET A 87 -10.77 -10.00 5.02
CA MET A 87 -12.14 -10.03 4.49
C MET A 87 -12.21 -9.54 3.04
N THR A 88 -11.20 -9.81 2.22
CA THR A 88 -11.12 -9.30 0.83
C THR A 88 -12.35 -9.70 0.00
N GLY A 89 -12.81 -10.95 0.11
CA GLY A 89 -13.98 -11.47 -0.60
C GLY A 89 -15.32 -10.94 -0.07
N SER A 90 -15.36 -10.41 1.16
CA SER A 90 -16.59 -9.91 1.80
C SER A 90 -17.06 -8.56 1.27
N ARG A 91 -16.20 -7.80 0.62
CA ARG A 91 -16.49 -6.49 0.02
C ARG A 91 -17.07 -5.48 1.00
N LEU A 92 -16.43 -5.34 2.18
CA LEU A 92 -16.84 -4.42 3.25
C LEU A 92 -15.79 -3.33 3.43
N GLY A 93 -16.24 -2.09 3.48
CA GLY A 93 -15.49 -0.90 3.83
C GLY A 93 -16.40 0.17 4.39
N CYS A 94 -15.84 1.25 4.87
CA CYS A 94 -16.60 2.41 5.32
C CYS A 94 -15.81 3.70 5.08
N ALA A 95 -16.53 4.81 5.00
CA ALA A 95 -15.98 6.15 5.11
C ALA A 95 -16.28 6.71 6.49
N VAL A 96 -15.27 7.27 7.16
CA VAL A 96 -15.43 8.07 8.38
C VAL A 96 -15.23 9.52 8.00
N ALA A 97 -16.27 10.35 8.16
CA ALA A 97 -16.30 11.70 7.63
C ALA A 97 -17.13 12.62 8.55
N PRO A 98 -16.98 13.96 8.44
CA PRO A 98 -17.90 14.90 9.03
C PRO A 98 -19.35 14.61 8.65
N VAL A 99 -20.28 14.94 9.56
CA VAL A 99 -21.69 14.52 9.46
C VAL A 99 -22.34 14.92 8.14
N GLU A 100 -22.03 16.11 7.64
CA GLU A 100 -22.60 16.64 6.39
C GLU A 100 -22.14 15.78 5.18
N ILE A 101 -20.88 15.42 5.14
CA ILE A 101 -20.31 14.54 4.09
C ILE A 101 -20.89 13.13 4.24
N ALA A 102 -20.93 12.59 5.45
CA ALA A 102 -21.49 11.25 5.71
C ALA A 102 -22.95 11.14 5.26
N LYS A 103 -23.78 12.16 5.45
CA LYS A 103 -25.17 12.22 4.96
C LYS A 103 -25.24 12.17 3.44
N VAL A 104 -24.38 12.93 2.76
CA VAL A 104 -24.32 12.93 1.28
C VAL A 104 -23.89 11.57 0.77
N LEU A 105 -22.84 10.97 1.34
CA LEU A 105 -22.38 9.62 0.98
C LEU A 105 -23.48 8.57 1.18
N SER A 106 -24.23 8.63 2.30
CA SER A 106 -25.36 7.74 2.56
C SER A 106 -26.47 7.87 1.51
N THR A 107 -26.78 9.10 1.12
CA THR A 107 -27.80 9.36 0.09
C THR A 107 -27.36 8.85 -1.27
N LEU A 108 -26.10 9.10 -1.66
CA LEU A 108 -25.55 8.60 -2.92
C LEU A 108 -25.53 7.07 -2.95
N ASN A 109 -25.04 6.46 -1.88
CA ASN A 109 -24.94 5.00 -1.77
C ASN A 109 -26.30 4.31 -1.90
N THR A 110 -27.36 4.90 -1.36
CA THR A 110 -28.73 4.37 -1.49
C THR A 110 -29.18 4.28 -2.96
N ASN A 111 -28.74 5.20 -3.80
CA ASN A 111 -29.13 5.27 -5.20
C ASN A 111 -28.18 4.53 -6.16
N ASP A 112 -26.95 4.24 -5.73
CA ASP A 112 -25.92 3.60 -6.55
C ASP A 112 -25.79 2.12 -6.20
N GLU A 113 -25.35 1.81 -4.97
CA GLU A 113 -25.03 0.43 -4.55
C GLU A 113 -26.04 -0.14 -3.53
N SER A 114 -27.00 0.64 -3.09
CA SER A 114 -27.96 0.32 -2.04
C SER A 114 -27.29 0.14 -0.67
N CYS A 115 -26.68 -0.99 -0.39
CA CYS A 115 -25.90 -1.26 0.81
C CYS A 115 -25.01 -2.48 0.66
N THR A 116 -24.00 -2.58 1.52
CA THR A 116 -23.23 -3.82 1.70
C THR A 116 -24.14 -4.94 2.21
N THR A 117 -23.92 -6.17 1.74
CA THR A 117 -24.67 -7.36 2.13
C THR A 117 -24.85 -7.46 3.64
N HIS A 118 -26.08 -7.64 4.12
CA HIS A 118 -26.46 -7.50 5.53
C HIS A 118 -25.66 -8.41 6.49
N TYR A 119 -25.52 -9.70 6.16
CA TYR A 119 -24.71 -10.60 7.02
C TYR A 119 -23.24 -10.23 7.08
N VAL A 120 -22.69 -9.61 6.03
CA VAL A 120 -21.31 -9.10 6.02
C VAL A 120 -21.15 -7.92 6.97
N GLN A 121 -22.19 -7.08 7.13
CA GLN A 121 -22.16 -6.00 8.13
C GLN A 121 -22.05 -6.54 9.55
N TRP A 122 -22.77 -7.64 9.87
CA TRP A 122 -22.64 -8.33 11.15
C TRP A 122 -21.24 -8.92 11.36
N ALA A 123 -20.66 -9.52 10.31
CA ALA A 123 -19.27 -9.96 10.37
C ALA A 123 -18.30 -8.79 10.63
N GLY A 124 -18.55 -7.61 10.05
CA GLY A 124 -17.78 -6.39 10.33
C GLY A 124 -17.91 -5.91 11.78
N ILE A 125 -19.09 -6.00 12.36
CA ILE A 125 -19.30 -5.68 13.79
C ILE A 125 -18.47 -6.62 14.67
N GLU A 126 -18.51 -7.92 14.40
CA GLU A 126 -17.71 -8.91 15.13
C GLU A 126 -16.21 -8.68 14.94
N ALA A 127 -15.77 -8.38 13.73
CA ALA A 127 -14.39 -8.05 13.44
C ALA A 127 -13.86 -6.86 14.26
N LEU A 128 -14.69 -5.84 14.48
CA LEU A 128 -14.32 -4.66 15.29
C LEU A 128 -14.42 -4.89 16.80
N ARG A 129 -15.41 -5.65 17.27
CA ARG A 129 -15.72 -5.83 18.69
C ARG A 129 -15.13 -7.09 19.30
N GLY A 130 -14.89 -8.10 18.47
CA GLY A 130 -14.35 -9.39 18.89
C GLY A 130 -12.88 -9.32 19.24
N THR A 131 -12.32 -10.48 19.58
CA THR A 131 -10.90 -10.59 19.88
C THR A 131 -10.05 -10.22 18.66
N GLN A 132 -8.97 -9.47 18.90
CA GLN A 132 -8.00 -9.12 17.87
C GLN A 132 -6.86 -10.14 17.75
N GLU A 133 -6.94 -11.26 18.46
CA GLU A 133 -5.93 -12.32 18.44
C GLU A 133 -5.66 -12.88 17.04
N PRO A 134 -6.69 -13.19 16.20
CA PRO A 134 -6.45 -13.65 14.83
C PRO A 134 -5.68 -12.63 13.97
N VAL A 135 -5.91 -11.33 14.21
CA VAL A 135 -5.18 -10.25 13.52
C VAL A 135 -3.70 -10.27 13.93
N ARG A 136 -3.40 -10.42 15.21
CA ARG A 136 -2.00 -10.50 15.69
C ARG A 136 -1.28 -11.71 15.10
N GLN A 137 -1.92 -12.89 15.12
CA GLN A 137 -1.36 -14.10 14.52
C GLN A 137 -1.09 -13.94 13.01
N MET A 138 -2.04 -13.34 12.28
CA MET A 138 -1.85 -13.05 10.86
C MET A 138 -0.67 -12.11 10.63
N LEU A 139 -0.51 -11.07 11.45
CA LEU A 139 0.60 -10.12 11.32
C LEU A 139 1.96 -10.78 11.62
N GLU A 140 2.03 -11.74 12.54
CA GLU A 140 3.25 -12.52 12.79
C GLU A 140 3.63 -13.35 11.57
N VAL A 141 2.69 -14.08 10.97
CA VAL A 141 2.91 -14.84 9.73
C VAL A 141 3.36 -13.93 8.59
N LEU A 142 2.72 -12.79 8.43
CA LEU A 142 3.09 -11.83 7.39
C LEU A 142 4.49 -11.24 7.62
N ARG A 143 4.88 -11.02 8.88
CA ARG A 143 6.23 -10.55 9.22
C ARG A 143 7.30 -11.58 8.86
N GLU A 144 7.08 -12.86 9.18
CA GLU A 144 7.99 -13.95 8.78
C GLU A 144 8.16 -14.03 7.26
N ARG A 145 7.05 -13.91 6.52
CA ARG A 145 7.06 -13.89 5.05
C ARG A 145 7.81 -12.66 4.50
N ARG A 146 7.59 -11.49 5.10
CA ARG A 146 8.32 -10.26 4.77
C ARG A 146 9.82 -10.44 4.92
N ASP A 147 10.22 -10.91 6.08
CA ASP A 147 11.64 -11.03 6.43
C ASP A 147 12.34 -12.02 5.49
N ALA A 148 11.71 -13.17 5.22
CA ALA A 148 12.22 -14.15 4.25
C ALA A 148 12.30 -13.55 2.82
N ALA A 149 11.28 -12.83 2.39
CA ALA A 149 11.27 -12.21 1.06
C ALA A 149 12.33 -11.11 0.95
N CYS A 150 12.48 -10.24 1.96
CA CYS A 150 13.53 -9.20 1.99
C CYS A 150 14.93 -9.80 1.97
N GLU A 151 15.18 -10.85 2.75
CA GLU A 151 16.47 -11.55 2.80
C GLU A 151 16.86 -12.04 1.40
N VAL A 152 15.95 -12.77 0.72
CA VAL A 152 16.25 -13.31 -0.60
C VAL A 152 16.38 -12.22 -1.64
N VAL A 153 15.45 -11.25 -1.71
CA VAL A 153 15.50 -10.14 -2.68
C VAL A 153 16.81 -9.38 -2.58
N ASN A 154 17.27 -9.06 -1.36
CA ASN A 154 18.52 -8.32 -1.16
C ASN A 154 19.79 -9.18 -1.41
N SER A 155 19.64 -10.48 -1.57
CA SER A 155 20.73 -11.36 -2.03
C SER A 155 20.85 -11.45 -3.56
N ILE A 156 19.83 -10.99 -4.29
CA ILE A 156 19.81 -11.03 -5.76
C ILE A 156 20.68 -9.90 -6.31
N PRO A 157 21.67 -10.21 -7.18
CA PRO A 157 22.56 -9.19 -7.76
C PRO A 157 21.78 -8.09 -8.51
N GLY A 158 21.99 -6.84 -8.13
CA GLY A 158 21.34 -5.68 -8.77
C GLY A 158 19.90 -5.43 -8.33
N MET A 159 19.42 -6.12 -7.29
CA MET A 159 18.14 -5.83 -6.64
C MET A 159 18.35 -5.27 -5.22
N ASN A 160 17.48 -4.35 -4.82
CA ASN A 160 17.52 -3.76 -3.48
C ASN A 160 16.11 -3.40 -3.01
N VAL A 161 15.80 -3.71 -1.75
CA VAL A 161 14.54 -3.31 -1.10
C VAL A 161 14.77 -2.97 0.38
N ALA A 162 14.19 -1.85 0.83
CA ALA A 162 14.08 -1.56 2.25
C ALA A 162 13.03 -2.46 2.91
N VAL A 163 13.25 -2.84 4.17
CA VAL A 163 12.28 -3.63 4.94
C VAL A 163 11.06 -2.76 5.23
N PRO A 164 9.86 -3.11 4.73
CA PRO A 164 8.67 -2.32 4.99
C PRO A 164 8.14 -2.55 6.42
N HIS A 165 7.65 -1.47 7.06
CA HIS A 165 7.04 -1.55 8.40
C HIS A 165 5.56 -1.96 8.38
N SER A 166 4.96 -2.01 7.22
CA SER A 166 3.53 -2.29 7.02
C SER A 166 3.24 -2.94 5.68
N THR A 167 1.98 -3.22 5.42
CA THR A 167 1.44 -3.85 4.21
C THR A 167 1.93 -5.30 4.04
N PHE A 168 1.80 -5.84 2.86
CA PHE A 168 2.34 -7.15 2.46
C PHE A 168 2.96 -7.08 1.06
N TYR A 169 3.62 -5.93 0.78
CA TYR A 169 4.29 -5.69 -0.49
C TYR A 169 5.76 -5.34 -0.28
N LEU A 170 6.59 -5.82 -1.20
CA LEU A 170 7.93 -5.32 -1.43
C LEU A 170 7.95 -4.56 -2.75
N PHE A 171 8.72 -3.49 -2.81
CA PHE A 171 8.89 -2.67 -4.01
C PHE A 171 10.37 -2.48 -4.34
N PRO A 172 11.07 -3.59 -4.69
CA PRO A 172 12.50 -3.53 -4.97
C PRO A 172 12.82 -2.73 -6.23
N ASP A 173 13.93 -2.01 -6.16
CA ASP A 173 14.64 -1.47 -7.30
C ASP A 173 15.29 -2.64 -8.05
N VAL A 174 15.05 -2.73 -9.37
CA VAL A 174 15.58 -3.76 -10.24
C VAL A 174 16.42 -3.18 -11.37
N THR A 175 16.73 -1.89 -11.31
CA THR A 175 17.43 -1.17 -12.40
C THR A 175 18.73 -1.84 -12.77
N GLU A 176 19.61 -2.09 -11.80
CA GLU A 176 20.93 -2.69 -12.06
C GLU A 176 20.80 -4.15 -12.53
N ALA A 177 19.85 -4.91 -12.00
CA ALA A 177 19.61 -6.28 -12.47
C ALA A 177 19.17 -6.29 -13.94
N MET A 178 18.28 -5.39 -14.34
CA MET A 178 17.85 -5.23 -15.72
C MET A 178 18.98 -4.81 -16.64
N ASP A 179 19.78 -3.82 -16.23
CA ASP A 179 20.94 -3.33 -17.01
C ASP A 179 21.95 -4.45 -17.28
N ARG A 180 22.28 -5.24 -16.25
CA ARG A 180 23.17 -6.40 -16.37
C ARG A 180 22.67 -7.46 -17.35
N MET A 181 21.37 -7.67 -17.39
CA MET A 181 20.70 -8.63 -18.26
C MET A 181 20.36 -8.05 -19.65
N GLY A 182 20.64 -6.77 -19.90
CA GLY A 182 20.38 -6.09 -21.17
C GLY A 182 18.91 -5.73 -21.42
N TYR A 183 18.08 -5.66 -20.37
CA TYR A 183 16.69 -5.22 -20.49
C TYR A 183 16.57 -3.72 -20.35
N THR A 184 15.86 -3.08 -21.28
CA THR A 184 15.53 -1.65 -21.26
C THR A 184 14.09 -1.38 -20.83
N ALA A 185 13.18 -2.35 -21.08
CA ALA A 185 11.78 -2.26 -20.71
C ALA A 185 11.45 -3.21 -19.57
N VAL A 186 10.88 -2.70 -18.47
CA VAL A 186 10.53 -3.51 -17.30
C VAL A 186 9.41 -4.52 -17.60
N GLY A 187 8.56 -4.24 -18.60
CA GLY A 187 7.55 -5.17 -19.06
C GLY A 187 8.13 -6.44 -19.69
N ASP A 188 9.18 -6.30 -20.51
CA ASP A 188 9.88 -7.43 -21.13
C ASP A 188 10.61 -8.25 -20.06
N PHE A 189 11.30 -7.58 -19.14
CA PHE A 189 11.92 -8.24 -17.98
C PHE A 189 10.89 -9.07 -17.19
N ALA A 190 9.71 -8.50 -16.91
CA ALA A 190 8.66 -9.20 -16.17
C ALA A 190 8.10 -10.42 -16.93
N ALA A 191 7.89 -10.28 -18.24
CA ALA A 191 7.40 -11.38 -19.07
C ALA A 191 8.39 -12.54 -19.13
N VAL A 192 9.67 -12.25 -19.33
CA VAL A 192 10.72 -13.29 -19.38
C VAL A 192 10.94 -13.90 -18.00
N ALA A 193 10.97 -13.11 -16.93
CA ALA A 193 11.05 -13.61 -15.55
C ALA A 193 9.95 -14.63 -15.24
N LEU A 194 8.69 -14.33 -15.60
CA LEU A 194 7.58 -15.26 -15.43
C LEU A 194 7.82 -16.58 -16.16
N HIS A 195 8.26 -16.55 -17.41
CA HIS A 195 8.51 -17.75 -18.21
C HIS A 195 9.69 -18.58 -17.71
N GLN A 196 10.75 -17.93 -17.26
CA GLN A 196 12.00 -18.61 -16.85
C GLN A 196 11.93 -19.13 -15.39
N THR A 197 11.22 -18.41 -14.51
CA THR A 197 11.29 -18.68 -13.08
C THR A 197 9.94 -19.07 -12.47
N GLY A 198 8.82 -18.83 -13.16
CA GLY A 198 7.47 -18.97 -12.62
C GLY A 198 7.09 -17.88 -11.62
N VAL A 199 7.90 -16.84 -11.44
CA VAL A 199 7.61 -15.72 -10.52
C VAL A 199 6.91 -14.59 -11.28
N SER A 200 5.70 -14.24 -10.85
CA SER A 200 4.96 -13.11 -11.38
C SER A 200 5.00 -11.91 -10.42
N PHE A 201 5.08 -10.72 -10.98
CA PHE A 201 5.06 -9.47 -10.23
C PHE A 201 4.44 -8.33 -11.05
N CYS A 202 3.97 -7.30 -10.37
CA CYS A 202 3.58 -6.05 -11.04
C CYS A 202 4.82 -5.21 -11.30
N THR A 203 4.84 -4.52 -12.43
CA THR A 203 5.89 -3.53 -12.73
C THR A 203 5.48 -2.15 -12.21
N ARG A 204 6.45 -1.22 -12.11
CA ARG A 204 6.20 0.18 -11.74
C ARG A 204 5.10 0.83 -12.61
N GLU A 205 4.97 0.42 -13.85
CA GLU A 205 4.03 0.99 -14.83
C GLU A 205 2.55 0.73 -14.47
N HIS A 206 2.26 -0.32 -13.69
CA HIS A 206 0.90 -0.60 -13.18
C HIS A 206 0.40 0.43 -12.15
N PHE A 207 1.28 1.30 -11.63
CA PHE A 207 0.97 2.25 -10.57
C PHE A 207 0.96 3.71 -11.04
N GLY A 208 0.64 3.93 -12.29
CA GLY A 208 0.49 5.25 -12.87
C GLY A 208 1.66 5.68 -13.77
N ARG A 209 1.54 6.89 -14.31
CA ARG A 209 2.53 7.42 -15.25
C ARG A 209 3.84 7.74 -14.54
N ARG A 210 4.95 7.52 -15.22
CA ARG A 210 6.27 7.96 -14.76
C ARG A 210 6.31 9.48 -14.61
N GLN A 211 7.00 9.91 -13.58
CA GLN A 211 7.26 11.32 -13.36
C GLN A 211 8.54 11.75 -14.11
N PRO A 212 8.65 13.01 -14.53
CA PRO A 212 9.90 13.53 -15.09
C PRO A 212 11.06 13.31 -14.11
N GLY A 213 12.17 12.71 -14.60
CA GLY A 213 13.36 12.37 -13.80
C GLY A 213 13.25 11.04 -13.04
N GLU A 214 12.21 10.26 -13.25
CA GLU A 214 12.09 8.90 -12.70
C GLU A 214 12.78 7.91 -13.65
N GLU A 215 14.06 7.62 -13.37
CA GLU A 215 14.90 6.76 -14.23
C GLU A 215 14.92 5.30 -13.74
N ARG A 216 14.69 5.07 -12.45
CA ARG A 216 14.77 3.75 -11.84
C ARG A 216 13.61 2.85 -12.20
N GLN A 217 13.87 1.55 -12.22
CA GLN A 217 12.90 0.50 -12.50
C GLN A 217 12.54 -0.22 -11.19
N TYR A 218 11.24 -0.38 -10.98
CA TYR A 218 10.73 -1.06 -9.78
C TYR A 218 9.73 -2.14 -10.15
N ILE A 219 9.69 -3.18 -9.33
CA ILE A 219 8.64 -4.20 -9.38
C ILE A 219 7.95 -4.29 -8.02
N ARG A 220 6.72 -4.80 -7.99
CA ARG A 220 6.01 -5.09 -6.74
C ARG A 220 5.84 -6.58 -6.58
N LEU A 221 6.36 -7.12 -5.50
CA LEU A 221 6.10 -8.47 -5.01
C LEU A 221 5.05 -8.43 -3.91
N ALA A 222 4.13 -9.40 -3.86
CA ALA A 222 3.14 -9.55 -2.82
C ALA A 222 3.35 -10.89 -2.11
N TYR A 223 3.46 -10.88 -0.78
CA TYR A 223 3.74 -12.07 0.03
C TYR A 223 2.58 -12.51 0.93
N SER A 224 1.37 -11.95 0.74
CA SER A 224 0.24 -12.21 1.62
C SER A 224 -0.34 -13.63 1.57
N GLY A 225 -0.23 -14.30 0.44
CA GLY A 225 -0.89 -15.59 0.20
C GLY A 225 0.07 -16.72 -0.16
N ILE A 226 1.33 -16.65 0.24
CA ILE A 226 2.37 -17.62 -0.13
C ILE A 226 3.19 -18.00 1.11
N GLU A 227 3.54 -19.29 1.24
CA GLU A 227 4.31 -19.78 2.39
C GLU A 227 5.79 -19.41 2.28
N VAL A 228 6.50 -19.34 3.43
CA VAL A 228 7.93 -18.98 3.49
C VAL A 228 8.78 -19.89 2.62
N ALA A 229 8.48 -21.19 2.57
CA ALA A 229 9.19 -22.14 1.72
C ALA A 229 9.05 -21.80 0.23
N ASP A 230 7.83 -21.49 -0.21
CA ASP A 230 7.54 -21.14 -1.60
C ASP A 230 8.12 -19.76 -1.98
N ILE A 231 8.16 -18.80 -1.03
CA ILE A 231 8.87 -17.52 -1.20
C ILE A 231 10.34 -17.76 -1.48
N ARG A 232 11.01 -18.57 -0.64
CA ARG A 232 12.43 -18.89 -0.80
C ARG A 232 12.70 -19.63 -2.10
N GLU A 233 11.85 -20.59 -2.47
CA GLU A 233 11.99 -21.34 -3.72
C GLU A 233 11.79 -20.43 -4.94
N GLY A 234 10.68 -19.69 -5.01
CA GLY A 234 10.38 -18.83 -6.14
C GLY A 234 11.42 -17.72 -6.33
N LEU A 235 11.75 -17.00 -5.27
CA LEU A 235 12.78 -15.95 -5.34
C LEU A 235 14.19 -16.54 -5.52
N GLY A 236 14.45 -17.78 -5.08
CA GLY A 236 15.67 -18.52 -5.37
C GLY A 236 15.85 -18.76 -6.88
N ARG A 237 14.81 -19.23 -7.56
CA ARG A 237 14.81 -19.37 -9.04
C ARG A 237 15.05 -18.02 -9.73
N LEU A 238 14.45 -16.93 -9.22
CA LEU A 238 14.69 -15.59 -9.74
C LEU A 238 16.15 -15.16 -9.56
N ASN A 239 16.74 -15.46 -8.40
CA ASN A 239 18.15 -15.20 -8.12
C ASN A 239 19.07 -15.98 -9.07
N GLU A 240 18.84 -17.28 -9.26
CA GLU A 240 19.61 -18.13 -10.17
C GLU A 240 19.55 -17.57 -11.60
N TRP A 241 18.37 -17.21 -12.08
CA TRP A 241 18.20 -16.65 -13.42
C TRP A 241 18.93 -15.32 -13.62
N ILE A 242 18.86 -14.40 -12.66
CA ILE A 242 19.55 -13.09 -12.73
C ILE A 242 21.06 -13.26 -12.56
N SER A 243 21.50 -14.22 -11.73
CA SER A 243 22.94 -14.47 -11.49
C SER A 243 23.63 -15.17 -12.65
N ALA A 244 22.88 -15.86 -13.51
CA ALA A 244 23.43 -16.55 -14.68
C ALA A 244 23.70 -15.61 -15.88
N ALA A 245 23.29 -14.36 -15.81
CA ALA A 245 23.51 -13.31 -16.81
C ALA A 245 24.71 -12.44 -16.45
#